data_6dc4938f4e1dd5aa95c666a578da44ec
#
_entry.id   6dc4938f4e1dd5aa95c666a578da44ec
#
_cell.length_a   1.000
_cell.length_b   1.000
_cell.length_c   1.000
_cell.angle_alpha   90.00
_cell.angle_beta   90.00
_cell.angle_gamma   90.00
#
_symmetry.space_group_name_H-M   'P 1'
#
loop_
_entity.id
_entity.type
_entity.pdbx_description
1 polymer ?
#
loop_
_entity_poly.entity_id
_entity_poly.type
_entity_poly.pdbx_seq_one_letter_code
_entity_poly.pdbx_strand_id
1 'polypeptide(L)'
;MIACDAHMHTRFSEDSDASVHSMLDAAVNKGMQAVCITDHLDKDFPETPDFPAGAFMFDLDEYFSRLTQLKTEYQKKLEVRIGVEIGLQPHLGEYYKELTEKYPFDFVIGSIHLIHGQDPYYRGFFEGRSDEEAYHEAFQVAIENLKKINSFDSLGHLDY
;
A
#
# COMPACT_ATOMS: atom_id res chain seq x y z
N MET A 1 1.78 20.06 14.72
CA MET A 1 2.52 18.80 14.91
C MET A 1 1.62 17.69 14.39
N ILE A 2 2.12 16.84 13.49
CA ILE A 2 1.37 15.67 12.99
C ILE A 2 1.33 14.66 14.14
N ALA A 3 0.13 14.26 14.56
CA ALA A 3 -0.03 13.33 15.66
C ALA A 3 -0.05 11.87 15.24
N CYS A 4 -0.47 11.59 14.00
CA CYS A 4 -0.61 10.24 13.45
C CYS A 4 -0.12 10.21 12.01
N ASP A 5 0.44 9.08 11.60
CA ASP A 5 0.72 8.77 10.20
C ASP A 5 0.06 7.44 9.85
N ALA A 6 -0.79 7.43 8.83
CA ALA A 6 -1.59 6.28 8.45
C ALA A 6 -1.08 5.60 7.17
N HIS A 7 0.05 6.05 6.60
CA HIS A 7 0.59 5.51 5.37
C HIS A 7 2.12 5.52 5.40
N MET A 8 2.70 4.37 5.70
CA MET A 8 4.13 4.21 5.89
C MET A 8 4.59 2.86 5.32
N HIS A 9 5.70 2.88 4.58
CA HIS A 9 6.34 1.70 4.02
C HIS A 9 7.62 1.34 4.77
N THR A 10 7.91 0.05 4.83
CA THR A 10 9.09 -0.52 5.45
C THR A 10 9.75 -1.51 4.49
N ARG A 11 10.80 -2.18 4.94
CA ARG A 11 11.47 -3.21 4.13
C ARG A 11 10.60 -4.42 3.73
N PHE A 12 9.32 -4.48 4.10
CA PHE A 12 8.36 -5.42 3.54
C PHE A 12 7.88 -4.98 2.15
N SER A 13 7.95 -3.67 1.85
CA SER A 13 7.78 -3.14 0.49
C SER A 13 9.12 -3.04 -0.21
N GLU A 14 9.21 -3.44 -1.46
CA GLU A 14 10.45 -3.42 -2.25
C GLU A 14 10.96 -1.99 -2.52
N ASP A 15 10.10 -0.99 -2.35
CA ASP A 15 10.42 0.44 -2.49
C ASP A 15 11.05 1.06 -1.22
N SER A 16 11.24 0.29 -0.15
CA SER A 16 11.78 0.81 1.12
C SER A 16 12.82 -0.10 1.77
N ASP A 17 13.99 0.45 2.09
CA ASP A 17 15.04 -0.21 2.89
C ASP A 17 14.87 -0.02 4.41
N ALA A 18 13.89 0.78 4.83
CA ALA A 18 13.71 1.14 6.23
C ALA A 18 13.20 -0.04 7.06
N SER A 19 13.90 -0.39 8.13
CA SER A 19 13.39 -1.40 9.04
C SER A 19 12.16 -0.88 9.80
N VAL A 20 11.20 -1.78 10.12
CA VAL A 20 10.04 -1.39 10.93
C VAL A 20 10.49 -0.72 12.24
N HIS A 21 11.52 -1.25 12.91
CA HIS A 21 12.08 -0.63 14.12
C HIS A 21 12.53 0.80 13.89
N SER A 22 13.29 1.08 12.83
CA SER A 22 13.80 2.44 12.57
C SER A 22 12.67 3.43 12.30
N MET A 23 11.59 2.98 11.64
CA MET A 23 10.40 3.80 11.41
C MET A 23 9.65 4.10 12.71
N LEU A 24 9.44 3.09 13.57
CA LEU A 24 8.78 3.28 14.86
C LEU A 24 9.60 4.17 15.83
N ASP A 25 10.92 3.99 15.88
CA ASP A 25 11.81 4.84 16.67
C ASP A 25 11.78 6.29 16.17
N ALA A 26 11.79 6.50 14.87
CA ALA A 26 11.65 7.83 14.29
C ALA A 26 10.29 8.49 14.65
N ALA A 27 9.21 7.73 14.63
CA ALA A 27 7.87 8.20 15.02
C ALA A 27 7.84 8.61 16.51
N VAL A 28 8.38 7.77 17.40
CA VAL A 28 8.52 8.09 18.83
C VAL A 28 9.34 9.37 19.03
N ASN A 29 10.49 9.48 18.35
CA ASN A 29 11.37 10.65 18.47
C ASN A 29 10.73 11.94 17.93
N LYS A 30 9.82 11.84 16.98
CA LYS A 30 9.01 12.96 16.47
C LYS A 30 7.80 13.28 17.35
N GLY A 31 7.55 12.52 18.41
CA GLY A 31 6.42 12.72 19.32
C GLY A 31 5.07 12.34 18.71
N MET A 32 5.05 11.41 17.76
CA MET A 32 3.82 10.88 17.20
C MET A 32 3.07 10.03 18.22
N GLN A 33 1.75 10.01 18.12
CA GLN A 33 0.87 9.24 19.03
C GLN A 33 0.53 7.87 18.43
N ALA A 34 0.36 7.81 17.10
CA ALA A 34 0.01 6.60 16.40
C ALA A 34 0.67 6.56 15.00
N VAL A 35 0.92 5.34 14.52
CA VAL A 35 1.31 5.06 13.14
C VAL A 35 0.61 3.82 12.65
N CYS A 36 0.35 3.75 11.34
CA CYS A 36 -0.07 2.54 10.66
C CYS A 36 1.00 2.15 9.65
N ILE A 37 1.50 0.94 9.74
CA ILE A 37 2.41 0.37 8.74
C ILE A 37 1.54 -0.19 7.63
N THR A 38 1.76 0.25 6.40
CA THR A 38 0.91 -0.05 5.22
C THR A 38 1.78 -0.38 4.03
N ASP A 39 2.63 -1.41 4.18
CA ASP A 39 3.50 -1.86 3.11
C ASP A 39 2.68 -2.31 1.88
N HIS A 40 3.25 -2.17 0.69
CA HIS A 40 2.64 -2.56 -0.58
C HIS A 40 2.34 -4.06 -0.64
N LEU A 41 1.14 -4.41 -1.07
CA LEU A 41 0.75 -5.76 -1.44
C LEU A 41 0.06 -5.73 -2.82
N ASP A 42 0.87 -5.66 -3.86
CA ASP A 42 0.40 -5.50 -5.24
C ASP A 42 0.46 -6.82 -5.99
N LYS A 43 -0.61 -7.60 -5.82
CA LYS A 43 -0.73 -8.88 -6.52
C LYS A 43 -0.78 -8.65 -8.05
N ASP A 44 -0.08 -9.52 -8.76
CA ASP A 44 0.06 -9.48 -10.23
C ASP A 44 0.72 -8.18 -10.75
N PHE A 45 1.58 -7.55 -9.91
CA PHE A 45 2.41 -6.44 -10.36
C PHE A 45 3.41 -6.95 -11.42
N PRO A 46 3.47 -6.32 -12.61
CA PRO A 46 4.32 -6.78 -13.70
C PRO A 46 5.81 -6.51 -13.44
N GLU A 47 6.66 -7.13 -14.25
CA GLU A 47 8.08 -6.75 -14.32
C GLU A 47 8.21 -5.31 -14.87
N THR A 48 9.03 -4.50 -14.20
CA THR A 48 9.38 -3.13 -14.60
C THR A 48 10.91 -3.00 -14.72
N PRO A 49 11.45 -1.86 -15.22
CA PRO A 49 12.87 -1.64 -15.25
C PRO A 49 13.57 -1.74 -13.89
N ASP A 50 12.87 -1.43 -12.80
CA ASP A 50 13.43 -1.35 -11.46
C ASP A 50 13.05 -2.55 -10.59
N PHE A 51 11.94 -3.25 -10.89
CA PHE A 51 11.41 -4.32 -10.05
C PHE A 51 11.06 -5.57 -10.85
N PRO A 52 11.38 -6.78 -10.35
CA PRO A 52 10.93 -8.03 -10.96
C PRO A 52 9.42 -8.22 -10.81
N ALA A 53 8.82 -9.08 -11.61
CA ALA A 53 7.41 -9.45 -11.46
C ALA A 53 7.15 -10.01 -10.04
N GLY A 54 6.09 -9.51 -9.39
CA GLY A 54 5.72 -9.92 -8.03
C GLY A 54 6.60 -9.36 -6.91
N ALA A 55 7.43 -8.34 -7.19
CA ALA A 55 8.29 -7.69 -6.19
C ALA A 55 7.51 -7.18 -4.97
N PHE A 56 6.31 -6.68 -5.17
CA PHE A 56 5.46 -6.13 -4.11
C PHE A 56 4.56 -7.18 -3.45
N MET A 57 5.05 -8.42 -3.31
CA MET A 57 4.39 -9.48 -2.54
C MET A 57 5.30 -9.96 -1.42
N PHE A 58 4.76 -10.07 -0.21
CA PHE A 58 5.48 -10.54 0.97
C PHE A 58 4.67 -11.61 1.74
N ASP A 59 5.32 -12.31 2.66
CA ASP A 59 4.67 -13.28 3.54
C ASP A 59 3.84 -12.57 4.61
N LEU A 60 2.53 -12.67 4.51
CA LEU A 60 1.59 -12.05 5.44
C LEU A 60 1.63 -12.65 6.85
N ASP A 61 1.92 -13.93 6.99
CA ASP A 61 2.02 -14.56 8.30
C ASP A 61 3.29 -14.04 9.04
N GLU A 62 4.40 -13.86 8.32
CA GLU A 62 5.61 -13.21 8.85
C GLU A 62 5.33 -11.74 9.19
N TYR A 63 4.66 -11.00 8.29
CA TYR A 63 4.30 -9.61 8.48
C TYR A 63 3.47 -9.39 9.75
N PHE A 64 2.37 -10.12 9.91
CA PHE A 64 1.52 -10.04 11.10
C PHE A 64 2.25 -10.45 12.37
N SER A 65 3.02 -11.53 12.32
CA SER A 65 3.83 -11.98 13.46
C SER A 65 4.79 -10.89 13.92
N ARG A 66 5.52 -10.28 12.98
CA ARG A 66 6.49 -9.24 13.27
C ARG A 66 5.85 -7.96 13.80
N LEU A 67 4.82 -7.47 13.15
CA LEU A 67 4.15 -6.24 13.57
C LEU A 67 3.40 -6.41 14.90
N THR A 68 2.82 -7.56 15.17
CA THR A 68 2.18 -7.86 16.48
C THR A 68 3.20 -7.83 17.62
N GLN A 69 4.39 -8.39 17.41
CA GLN A 69 5.48 -8.30 18.39
C GLN A 69 5.84 -6.84 18.66
N LEU A 70 6.04 -6.03 17.60
CA LEU A 70 6.40 -4.62 17.72
C LEU A 70 5.28 -3.77 18.32
N LYS A 71 4.02 -4.03 17.97
CA LYS A 71 2.84 -3.40 18.59
C LYS A 71 2.87 -3.58 20.11
N THR A 72 3.26 -4.76 20.59
CA THR A 72 3.42 -5.05 22.02
C THR A 72 4.62 -4.33 22.62
N GLU A 73 5.77 -4.30 21.94
CA GLU A 73 7.00 -3.66 22.41
C GLU A 73 6.82 -2.15 22.57
N TYR A 74 6.16 -1.51 21.61
CA TYR A 74 5.97 -0.05 21.59
C TYR A 74 4.73 0.46 22.33
N GLN A 75 3.84 -0.42 22.83
CA GLN A 75 2.51 -0.08 23.37
C GLN A 75 2.46 1.07 24.41
N LYS A 76 3.59 1.32 25.13
CA LYS A 76 3.69 2.41 26.13
C LYS A 76 4.18 3.75 25.55
N LYS A 77 4.62 3.76 24.29
CA LYS A 77 5.26 4.91 23.66
C LYS A 77 4.54 5.37 22.40
N LEU A 78 3.95 4.44 21.67
CA LEU A 78 3.39 4.66 20.34
C LEU A 78 2.29 3.64 20.10
N GLU A 79 1.13 4.08 19.61
CA GLU A 79 0.11 3.18 19.07
C GLU A 79 0.55 2.71 17.68
N VAL A 80 0.83 1.42 17.55
CA VAL A 80 1.21 0.80 16.26
C VAL A 80 -0.01 0.06 15.70
N ARG A 81 -0.40 0.38 14.49
CA ARG A 81 -1.47 -0.28 13.73
C ARG A 81 -0.88 -1.09 12.59
N ILE A 82 -1.51 -2.22 12.29
CA ILE A 82 -1.13 -3.14 11.23
C ILE A 82 -2.07 -2.89 10.06
N GLY A 83 -1.57 -2.27 9.02
CA GLY A 83 -2.32 -2.02 7.80
C GLY A 83 -1.66 -2.69 6.60
N VAL A 84 -2.17 -2.36 5.44
CA VAL A 84 -1.64 -2.76 4.14
C VAL A 84 -2.09 -1.77 3.08
N GLU A 85 -1.26 -1.53 2.07
CA GLU A 85 -1.67 -0.87 0.85
C GLU A 85 -1.80 -1.89 -0.27
N ILE A 86 -3.01 -2.05 -0.81
CA ILE A 86 -3.30 -3.02 -1.87
C ILE A 86 -3.43 -2.34 -3.23
N GLY A 87 -2.74 -2.84 -4.24
CA GLY A 87 -2.83 -2.36 -5.61
C GLY A 87 -4.10 -2.86 -6.30
N LEU A 88 -5.05 -1.96 -6.50
CA LEU A 88 -6.36 -2.29 -7.06
C LEU A 88 -6.27 -2.64 -8.55
N GLN A 89 -6.74 -3.84 -8.90
CA GLN A 89 -6.93 -4.27 -10.29
C GLN A 89 -8.29 -4.97 -10.42
N PRO A 90 -9.07 -4.75 -11.48
CA PRO A 90 -10.47 -5.16 -11.55
C PRO A 90 -10.73 -6.66 -11.39
N HIS A 91 -9.73 -7.50 -11.60
CA HIS A 91 -9.81 -8.96 -11.47
C HIS A 91 -9.47 -9.47 -10.06
N LEU A 92 -8.96 -8.62 -9.16
CA LEU A 92 -8.48 -9.00 -7.82
C LEU A 92 -9.52 -8.81 -6.70
N GLY A 93 -10.77 -8.44 -7.02
CA GLY A 93 -11.78 -8.15 -6.01
C GLY A 93 -12.02 -9.28 -5.02
N GLU A 94 -12.19 -10.52 -5.50
CA GLU A 94 -12.40 -11.67 -4.61
C GLU A 94 -11.13 -12.01 -3.81
N TYR A 95 -9.96 -11.91 -4.44
CA TYR A 95 -8.69 -12.12 -3.76
C TYR A 95 -8.50 -11.18 -2.56
N TYR A 96 -8.73 -9.87 -2.75
CA TYR A 96 -8.58 -8.90 -1.66
C TYR A 96 -9.67 -9.02 -0.60
N LYS A 97 -10.87 -9.43 -0.97
CA LYS A 97 -11.94 -9.73 -0.01
C LYS A 97 -11.55 -10.91 0.89
N GLU A 98 -11.12 -12.03 0.31
CA GLU A 98 -10.65 -13.20 1.09
C GLU A 98 -9.45 -12.84 1.99
N LEU A 99 -8.53 -12.02 1.48
CA LEU A 99 -7.35 -11.57 2.19
C LEU A 99 -7.73 -10.73 3.44
N THR A 100 -8.61 -9.74 3.28
CA THR A 100 -9.04 -8.87 4.38
C THR A 100 -9.96 -9.57 5.37
N GLU A 101 -10.67 -10.61 4.95
CA GLU A 101 -11.43 -11.49 5.86
C GLU A 101 -10.50 -12.42 6.67
N LYS A 102 -9.39 -12.85 6.07
CA LYS A 102 -8.43 -13.77 6.71
C LYS A 102 -7.51 -13.05 7.71
N TYR A 103 -7.04 -11.85 7.36
CA TYR A 103 -6.05 -11.12 8.15
C TYR A 103 -6.71 -9.89 8.80
N PRO A 104 -6.60 -9.72 10.14
CA PRO A 104 -7.26 -8.63 10.86
C PRO A 104 -6.46 -7.34 10.76
N PHE A 105 -6.43 -6.73 9.58
CA PHE A 105 -5.83 -5.41 9.39
C PHE A 105 -6.56 -4.35 10.21
N ASP A 106 -5.81 -3.44 10.82
CA ASP A 106 -6.36 -2.24 11.48
C ASP A 106 -6.76 -1.17 10.43
N PHE A 107 -6.16 -1.19 9.23
CA PHE A 107 -6.43 -0.25 8.14
C PHE A 107 -5.95 -0.78 6.78
N VAL A 108 -6.77 -0.64 5.77
CA VAL A 108 -6.47 -1.07 4.39
C VAL A 108 -6.60 0.13 3.46
N ILE A 109 -5.52 0.44 2.75
CA ILE A 109 -5.52 1.44 1.67
C ILE A 109 -5.67 0.70 0.35
N GLY A 110 -6.59 1.15 -0.51
CA GLY A 110 -6.70 0.67 -1.88
C GLY A 110 -6.15 1.74 -2.83
N SER A 111 -5.11 1.42 -3.59
CA SER A 111 -4.43 2.37 -4.49
C SER A 111 -4.42 1.89 -5.93
N ILE A 112 -4.36 2.84 -6.86
CA ILE A 112 -4.26 2.55 -8.30
C ILE A 112 -2.79 2.71 -8.71
N HIS A 113 -2.05 1.62 -8.67
CA HIS A 113 -0.63 1.61 -9.08
C HIS A 113 -0.45 1.20 -10.54
N LEU A 114 -1.47 0.58 -11.13
CA LEU A 114 -1.43 0.14 -12.52
C LEU A 114 -2.66 0.62 -13.29
N ILE A 115 -2.41 1.17 -14.47
CA ILE A 115 -3.44 1.56 -15.43
C ILE A 115 -3.31 0.61 -16.63
N HIS A 116 -4.27 -0.30 -16.77
CA HIS A 116 -4.23 -1.38 -17.79
C HIS A 116 -2.92 -2.18 -17.78
N GLY A 117 -2.38 -2.46 -16.58
CA GLY A 117 -1.14 -3.22 -16.39
C GLY A 117 0.14 -2.43 -16.65
N GLN A 118 0.05 -1.10 -16.81
CA GLN A 118 1.19 -0.20 -16.94
C GLN A 118 1.30 0.67 -15.68
N ASP A 119 2.51 0.81 -15.16
CA ASP A 119 2.80 1.70 -14.06
C ASP A 119 3.00 3.13 -14.61
N PRO A 120 2.18 4.11 -14.19
CA PRO A 120 2.27 5.50 -14.66
C PRO A 120 3.52 6.23 -14.16
N TYR A 121 4.27 5.68 -13.21
CA TYR A 121 5.60 6.18 -12.85
C TYR A 121 6.55 6.22 -14.05
N TYR A 122 6.42 5.28 -14.98
CA TYR A 122 7.28 5.19 -16.15
C TYR A 122 6.74 6.02 -17.31
N ARG A 123 7.63 6.80 -17.97
CA ARG A 123 7.29 7.66 -19.10
C ARG A 123 6.57 6.95 -20.25
N GLY A 124 6.78 5.65 -20.42
CA GLY A 124 6.10 4.86 -21.44
C GLY A 124 4.57 4.92 -21.35
N PHE A 125 4.02 5.13 -20.15
CA PHE A 125 2.59 5.34 -19.96
C PHE A 125 2.07 6.60 -20.70
N PHE A 126 2.87 7.65 -20.79
CA PHE A 126 2.51 8.93 -21.41
C PHE A 126 2.82 9.02 -22.91
N GLU A 127 3.49 8.01 -23.50
CA GLU A 127 3.86 8.04 -24.90
C GLU A 127 2.64 8.02 -25.81
N GLY A 128 2.57 9.03 -26.72
CA GLY A 128 1.52 9.16 -27.72
C GLY A 128 0.19 9.69 -27.20
N ARG A 129 0.11 10.17 -25.94
CA ARG A 129 -1.07 10.77 -25.33
C ARG A 129 -0.75 12.10 -24.65
N SER A 130 -1.74 12.98 -24.53
CA SER A 130 -1.64 14.20 -23.71
C SER A 130 -1.80 13.86 -22.21
N ASP A 131 -1.37 14.77 -21.34
CA ASP A 131 -1.57 14.64 -19.89
C ASP A 131 -3.06 14.52 -19.55
N GLU A 132 -3.93 15.28 -20.23
CA GLU A 132 -5.39 15.21 -20.04
C GLU A 132 -5.94 13.83 -20.37
N GLU A 133 -5.52 13.21 -21.47
CA GLU A 133 -5.90 11.86 -21.85
C GLU A 133 -5.40 10.82 -20.84
N ALA A 134 -4.16 10.96 -20.36
CA ALA A 134 -3.57 10.07 -19.38
C ALA A 134 -4.32 10.13 -18.04
N TYR A 135 -4.60 11.32 -17.50
CA TYR A 135 -5.38 11.50 -16.28
C TYR A 135 -6.83 11.02 -16.44
N HIS A 136 -7.46 11.29 -17.56
CA HIS A 136 -8.81 10.81 -17.83
C HIS A 136 -8.86 9.27 -17.78
N GLU A 137 -7.90 8.59 -18.40
CA GLU A 137 -7.79 7.14 -18.37
C GLU A 137 -7.56 6.62 -16.94
N ALA A 138 -6.66 7.25 -16.17
CA ALA A 138 -6.39 6.90 -14.78
C ALA A 138 -7.66 6.96 -13.92
N PHE A 139 -8.44 8.06 -14.03
CA PHE A 139 -9.70 8.19 -13.31
C PHE A 139 -10.77 7.18 -13.76
N GLN A 140 -10.82 6.83 -15.04
CA GLN A 140 -11.73 5.77 -15.52
C GLN A 140 -11.38 4.42 -14.91
N VAL A 141 -10.09 4.07 -14.87
CA VAL A 141 -9.61 2.83 -14.23
C VAL A 141 -9.91 2.84 -12.73
N ALA A 142 -9.71 3.97 -12.04
CA ALA A 142 -10.07 4.11 -10.64
C ALA A 142 -11.57 3.84 -10.42
N ILE A 143 -12.44 4.45 -11.23
CA ILE A 143 -13.90 4.25 -11.16
C ILE A 143 -14.28 2.77 -11.41
N GLU A 144 -13.63 2.10 -12.35
CA GLU A 144 -13.87 0.69 -12.63
C GLU A 144 -13.48 -0.21 -11.46
N ASN A 145 -12.33 0.06 -10.84
CA ASN A 145 -11.89 -0.65 -9.65
C ASN A 145 -12.86 -0.46 -8.49
N LEU A 146 -13.26 0.77 -8.20
CA LEU A 146 -14.18 1.10 -7.10
C LEU A 146 -15.58 0.48 -7.26
N LYS A 147 -15.99 0.15 -8.47
CA LYS A 147 -17.25 -0.59 -8.72
C LYS A 147 -17.15 -2.08 -8.40
N LYS A 148 -15.93 -2.63 -8.35
CA LYS A 148 -15.69 -4.07 -8.21
C LYS A 148 -15.07 -4.45 -6.87
N ILE A 149 -14.33 -3.52 -6.26
CA ILE A 149 -13.54 -3.77 -5.04
C ILE A 149 -13.98 -2.77 -3.99
N ASN A 150 -14.34 -3.28 -2.82
CA ASN A 150 -14.77 -2.50 -1.66
C ASN A 150 -14.15 -3.02 -0.34
N SER A 151 -13.16 -3.89 -0.42
CA SER A 151 -12.47 -4.49 0.73
C SER A 151 -11.28 -3.63 1.18
N PHE A 152 -11.49 -2.33 1.32
CA PHE A 152 -10.51 -1.36 1.84
C PHE A 152 -11.22 -0.20 2.54
N ASP A 153 -10.49 0.54 3.39
CA ASP A 153 -11.02 1.63 4.22
C ASP A 153 -10.86 3.00 3.56
N SER A 154 -9.80 3.21 2.82
CA SER A 154 -9.50 4.49 2.15
C SER A 154 -8.94 4.26 0.77
N LEU A 155 -9.34 5.10 -0.19
CA LEU A 155 -8.64 5.19 -1.46
C LEU A 155 -7.33 5.96 -1.23
N GLY A 156 -6.23 5.44 -1.76
CA GLY A 156 -4.94 6.08 -1.75
C GLY A 156 -4.87 7.30 -2.69
N HIS A 157 -3.70 7.87 -2.80
CA HIS A 157 -3.40 9.03 -3.66
C HIS A 157 -3.98 8.86 -5.08
N LEU A 158 -4.74 9.87 -5.53
CA LEU A 158 -5.37 9.90 -6.86
C LEU A 158 -4.49 10.54 -7.94
N ASP A 159 -3.42 11.18 -7.54
CA ASP A 159 -2.48 11.96 -8.33
C ASP A 159 -1.08 11.33 -8.36
N TYR A 160 -1.06 10.04 -8.32
CA TYR A 160 0.14 9.22 -8.37
C TYR A 160 1.03 9.53 -9.59
#